data_b011c5f753869690ebf646a597377b78
#
_entry.id   b011c5f753869690ebf646a597377b78
#
_cell.length_a   1.000
_cell.length_b   1.000
_cell.length_c   1.000
_cell.angle_alpha   90.00
_cell.angle_beta   90.00
_cell.angle_gamma   90.00
#
_symmetry.space_group_name_H-M   'P 1'
#
loop_
_entity.id
_entity.type
_entity.pdbx_description
1 polymer ?
#
loop_
_entity_poly.entity_id
_entity_poly.type
_entity_poly.pdbx_seq_one_letter_code
_entity_poly.pdbx_strand_id
1 'polypeptide(L)'
;MSIIMRSCKFYCILVIGGSFLLPHLKAVDSAKPDRKYVKEIKQLADHPKIKQAFKRIVELESTTHDNLVYLTEIPAPPFKESDRAKAFADLLKNAGADEVFIDGVGNVVARRDGTGRKTVLIEGHLDTVFPEGTDVTVRTHGDTLFAPGVGDDTRGLSLIITLLQAVNDADIRTDATLYFAGTVGEEGLGDLRGVKHLFNSNEISVDSYIAVDGGGLDRIVTTAVGSHRYRTTFKGPGGHSWGAFGLVNPHHALGRAIEYFTVEADPYSRTAGKKVSYNVGRIGGGTSVNSIPFESWMEVDMRSVSPERLQKMDDIFQNAVQKALKDQNALGRTDAQMTVDMDMVGNRPAGSVDEKIPLVQRAIASIIYLDGKPRLGSGSTNSNIPFSKNIPAITIGRGGTGRHGHSLNEWWLNKDGHLAIQNALLILVSQAGGIQ
;
A
#
# COMPACT_ATOMS: atom_id res chain seq x y z
N MET A 1 4.09 46.99 60.98
CA MET A 1 5.05 46.37 60.07
C MET A 1 5.11 44.91 60.46
N SER A 2 4.30 44.04 59.83
CA SER A 2 4.23 42.63 60.14
C SER A 2 4.22 41.87 58.80
N ILE A 3 5.26 41.08 58.55
CA ILE A 3 5.49 40.33 57.34
C ILE A 3 4.81 38.98 57.50
N ILE A 4 3.81 38.70 56.65
CA ILE A 4 3.13 37.37 56.57
C ILE A 4 3.89 36.51 55.54
N MET A 5 4.60 35.51 56.05
CA MET A 5 5.17 34.41 55.24
C MET A 5 4.03 33.45 54.84
N ARG A 6 3.78 33.35 53.54
CA ARG A 6 2.92 32.29 52.99
C ARG A 6 3.76 31.05 52.68
N SER A 7 3.45 29.95 53.35
CA SER A 7 4.00 28.64 53.16
C SER A 7 3.51 28.05 51.85
N CYS A 8 4.47 27.74 50.94
CA CYS A 8 4.21 26.97 49.71
C CYS A 8 4.27 25.47 50.02
N LYS A 9 3.15 24.79 50.00
CA LYS A 9 3.11 23.31 50.06
C LYS A 9 3.45 22.74 48.69
N PHE A 10 4.60 22.09 48.59
CA PHE A 10 4.97 21.25 47.45
C PHE A 10 4.13 19.96 47.48
N TYR A 11 3.29 19.76 46.50
CA TYR A 11 2.64 18.46 46.24
C TYR A 11 3.64 17.63 45.36
N CYS A 12 4.21 16.59 45.97
CA CYS A 12 4.89 15.53 45.24
C CYS A 12 3.85 14.74 44.45
N ILE A 13 3.81 14.89 43.13
CA ILE A 13 3.07 14.01 42.25
C ILE A 13 3.91 12.74 42.07
N LEU A 14 3.42 11.65 42.66
CA LEU A 14 3.96 10.31 42.47
C LEU A 14 3.57 9.86 41.06
N VAL A 15 4.51 9.91 40.09
CA VAL A 15 4.34 9.32 38.78
C VAL A 15 4.48 7.79 38.94
N ILE A 16 3.35 7.10 39.00
CA ILE A 16 3.31 5.64 38.90
C ILE A 16 3.65 5.29 37.44
N GLY A 17 4.88 4.89 37.21
CA GLY A 17 5.32 4.35 35.95
C GLY A 17 4.60 3.05 35.63
N GLY A 18 3.48 3.15 34.93
CA GLY A 18 2.84 1.99 34.29
C GLY A 18 3.76 1.44 33.21
N SER A 19 4.45 0.34 33.50
CA SER A 19 5.13 -0.45 32.46
C SER A 19 4.06 -0.97 31.49
N PHE A 20 3.92 -0.31 30.36
CA PHE A 20 3.21 -0.90 29.23
C PHE A 20 4.03 -2.12 28.77
N LEU A 21 3.58 -3.30 29.18
CA LEU A 21 3.99 -4.56 28.59
C LEU A 21 3.58 -4.52 27.11
N LEU A 22 4.54 -4.11 26.24
CA LEU A 22 4.43 -4.35 24.81
C LEU A 22 4.23 -5.87 24.65
N PRO A 23 3.20 -6.32 23.92
CA PRO A 23 3.06 -7.74 23.66
C PRO A 23 4.34 -8.19 22.97
N HIS A 24 5.01 -9.19 23.56
CA HIS A 24 6.15 -9.84 22.92
C HIS A 24 5.71 -10.28 21.53
N LEU A 25 6.19 -9.60 20.49
CA LEU A 25 6.23 -10.15 19.14
C LEU A 25 6.95 -11.50 19.26
N LYS A 26 6.17 -12.59 19.19
CA LYS A 26 6.77 -13.91 18.98
C LYS A 26 7.68 -13.76 17.78
N ALA A 27 8.96 -14.11 17.95
CA ALA A 27 9.88 -14.25 16.84
C ALA A 27 9.17 -15.18 15.84
N VAL A 28 8.80 -14.64 14.70
CA VAL A 28 8.29 -15.46 13.60
C VAL A 28 9.47 -16.32 13.20
N ASP A 29 9.35 -17.65 13.37
CA ASP A 29 10.38 -18.59 12.90
C ASP A 29 10.68 -18.20 11.45
N SER A 30 11.98 -18.04 11.13
CA SER A 30 12.40 -17.70 9.77
C SER A 30 11.82 -18.75 8.83
N ALA A 31 11.05 -18.33 7.85
CA ALA A 31 10.41 -19.23 6.89
C ALA A 31 11.47 -20.14 6.25
N LYS A 32 11.25 -21.46 6.29
CA LYS A 32 12.19 -22.43 5.72
C LYS A 32 11.64 -22.91 4.38
N PRO A 33 12.43 -22.76 3.29
CA PRO A 33 11.98 -23.23 1.98
C PRO A 33 12.12 -24.76 1.88
N ASP A 34 11.31 -25.36 1.01
CA ASP A 34 11.50 -26.74 0.58
C ASP A 34 12.86 -26.89 -0.11
N ARG A 35 13.57 -27.98 0.15
CA ARG A 35 14.92 -28.27 -0.38
C ARG A 35 15.01 -28.18 -1.90
N LYS A 36 13.94 -28.52 -2.60
CA LYS A 36 13.89 -28.43 -4.08
C LYS A 36 14.09 -27.00 -4.58
N TYR A 37 13.48 -25.99 -3.91
CA TYR A 37 13.61 -24.59 -4.29
C TYR A 37 14.97 -24.01 -3.91
N VAL A 38 15.56 -24.45 -2.80
CA VAL A 38 16.96 -24.11 -2.45
C VAL A 38 17.90 -24.56 -3.56
N LYS A 39 17.73 -25.83 -4.04
CA LYS A 39 18.54 -26.37 -5.14
C LYS A 39 18.28 -25.62 -6.43
N GLU A 40 17.01 -25.33 -6.77
CA GLU A 40 16.59 -24.59 -7.96
C GLU A 40 17.25 -23.21 -8.01
N ILE A 41 17.10 -22.41 -6.94
CA ILE A 41 17.68 -21.06 -6.87
C ILE A 41 19.19 -21.09 -6.94
N LYS A 42 19.84 -22.04 -6.25
CA LYS A 42 21.30 -22.19 -6.33
C LYS A 42 21.76 -22.54 -7.74
N GLN A 43 21.11 -23.48 -8.40
CA GLN A 43 21.44 -23.85 -9.80
C GLN A 43 21.24 -22.67 -10.76
N LEU A 44 20.15 -21.90 -10.57
CA LEU A 44 19.90 -20.71 -11.35
C LEU A 44 20.99 -19.65 -11.12
N ALA A 45 21.32 -19.35 -9.87
CA ALA A 45 22.35 -18.37 -9.52
C ALA A 45 23.75 -18.76 -10.02
N ASP A 46 24.03 -20.06 -10.13
CA ASP A 46 25.29 -20.56 -10.69
C ASP A 46 25.36 -20.49 -12.20
N HIS A 47 24.25 -20.24 -12.90
CA HIS A 47 24.22 -20.12 -14.35
C HIS A 47 25.04 -18.90 -14.82
N PRO A 48 25.89 -19.03 -15.90
CA PRO A 48 26.78 -17.96 -16.37
C PRO A 48 26.04 -16.64 -16.66
N LYS A 49 24.86 -16.70 -17.29
CA LYS A 49 24.04 -15.51 -17.60
C LYS A 49 23.52 -14.81 -16.33
N ILE A 50 23.16 -15.54 -15.27
CA ILE A 50 22.75 -14.93 -14.00
C ILE A 50 23.94 -14.27 -13.30
N LYS A 51 25.11 -14.91 -13.30
CA LYS A 51 26.34 -14.28 -12.78
C LYS A 51 26.71 -13.02 -13.54
N GLN A 52 26.53 -13.01 -14.87
CA GLN A 52 26.70 -11.82 -15.69
C GLN A 52 25.67 -10.73 -15.32
N ALA A 53 24.40 -11.08 -15.16
CA ALA A 53 23.36 -10.13 -14.75
C ALA A 53 23.62 -9.58 -13.32
N PHE A 54 24.06 -10.40 -12.39
CA PHE A 54 24.47 -9.95 -11.06
C PHE A 54 25.60 -8.92 -11.11
N LYS A 55 26.63 -9.19 -11.90
CA LYS A 55 27.71 -8.23 -12.12
C LYS A 55 27.19 -6.94 -12.76
N ARG A 56 26.31 -7.07 -13.76
CA ARG A 56 25.73 -5.92 -14.46
C ARG A 56 24.86 -5.06 -13.52
N ILE A 57 24.08 -5.67 -12.63
CA ILE A 57 23.30 -4.94 -11.60
C ILE A 57 24.21 -4.05 -10.74
N VAL A 58 25.37 -4.57 -10.33
CA VAL A 58 26.35 -3.79 -9.55
C VAL A 58 26.98 -2.67 -10.41
N GLU A 59 27.31 -2.93 -11.66
CA GLU A 59 27.85 -1.91 -12.58
C GLU A 59 26.83 -0.80 -12.86
N LEU A 60 25.53 -1.08 -12.80
CA LEU A 60 24.46 -0.12 -13.04
C LEU A 60 24.04 0.67 -11.78
N GLU A 61 24.71 0.51 -10.63
CA GLU A 61 24.34 1.20 -9.38
C GLU A 61 24.25 2.73 -9.57
N SER A 62 25.21 3.36 -10.28
CA SER A 62 25.14 4.80 -10.56
C SER A 62 23.91 5.16 -11.41
N THR A 63 23.66 4.41 -12.46
CA THR A 63 22.48 4.62 -13.32
C THR A 63 21.18 4.41 -12.56
N THR A 64 21.14 3.40 -11.69
CA THR A 64 19.98 3.14 -10.82
C THR A 64 19.72 4.31 -9.87
N HIS A 65 20.79 4.88 -9.30
CA HIS A 65 20.72 6.08 -8.45
C HIS A 65 20.21 7.29 -9.26
N ASP A 66 20.76 7.53 -10.45
CA ASP A 66 20.35 8.67 -11.29
C ASP A 66 18.87 8.55 -11.71
N ASN A 67 18.42 7.35 -12.08
CA ASN A 67 17.01 7.07 -12.37
C ASN A 67 16.11 7.29 -11.13
N LEU A 68 16.57 6.90 -9.94
CA LEU A 68 15.85 7.14 -8.68
C LEU A 68 15.68 8.64 -8.43
N VAL A 69 16.73 9.43 -8.54
CA VAL A 69 16.67 10.89 -8.36
C VAL A 69 15.75 11.52 -9.40
N TYR A 70 15.97 11.20 -10.67
CA TYR A 70 15.19 11.74 -11.80
C TYR A 70 13.68 11.49 -11.62
N LEU A 71 13.28 10.25 -11.33
CA LEU A 71 11.86 9.91 -11.16
C LEU A 71 11.28 10.52 -9.87
N THR A 72 12.06 10.62 -8.79
CA THR A 72 11.60 11.23 -7.54
C THR A 72 11.23 12.69 -7.73
N GLU A 73 12.04 13.44 -8.49
CA GLU A 73 11.84 14.88 -8.72
C GLU A 73 10.68 15.20 -9.69
N ILE A 74 10.03 14.18 -10.26
CA ILE A 74 8.78 14.36 -11.01
C ILE A 74 7.60 14.12 -10.06
N PRO A 75 6.83 15.16 -9.64
CA PRO A 75 5.69 14.99 -8.76
C PRO A 75 4.65 14.03 -9.35
N ALA A 76 4.13 13.13 -8.53
CA ALA A 76 3.11 12.16 -8.94
C ALA A 76 2.06 11.94 -7.83
N PRO A 77 1.27 12.96 -7.45
CA PRO A 77 0.15 12.76 -6.55
C PRO A 77 -0.89 11.83 -7.19
N PRO A 78 -1.75 11.15 -6.41
CA PRO A 78 -2.78 10.30 -6.95
C PRO A 78 -3.64 11.05 -7.99
N PHE A 79 -3.92 10.40 -9.13
CA PHE A 79 -4.62 10.92 -10.31
C PHE A 79 -3.83 11.94 -11.16
N LYS A 80 -2.55 12.21 -10.84
CA LYS A 80 -1.67 13.13 -11.58
C LYS A 80 -0.30 12.51 -11.86
N GLU A 81 -0.27 11.21 -12.13
CA GLU A 81 0.95 10.42 -12.34
C GLU A 81 1.50 10.53 -13.77
N SER A 82 0.80 11.20 -14.69
CA SER A 82 1.06 11.16 -16.14
C SER A 82 2.49 11.51 -16.55
N ASP A 83 3.12 12.48 -15.89
CA ASP A 83 4.45 12.93 -16.28
C ASP A 83 5.52 11.94 -15.81
N ARG A 84 5.39 11.40 -14.58
CA ARG A 84 6.25 10.31 -14.11
C ARG A 84 6.05 9.04 -14.94
N ALA A 85 4.81 8.72 -15.34
CA ALA A 85 4.50 7.59 -16.21
C ALA A 85 5.22 7.69 -17.56
N LYS A 86 5.20 8.86 -18.23
CA LYS A 86 5.93 9.08 -19.48
C LYS A 86 7.45 8.89 -19.28
N ALA A 87 8.02 9.51 -18.23
CA ALA A 87 9.43 9.38 -17.92
C ALA A 87 9.83 7.91 -17.67
N PHE A 88 9.03 7.18 -16.89
CA PHE A 88 9.24 5.77 -16.62
C PHE A 88 9.14 4.91 -17.89
N ALA A 89 8.15 5.19 -18.76
CA ALA A 89 8.00 4.51 -20.05
C ALA A 89 9.24 4.69 -20.93
N ASP A 90 9.79 5.91 -21.00
CA ASP A 90 10.99 6.17 -21.80
C ASP A 90 12.23 5.47 -21.21
N LEU A 91 12.36 5.40 -19.89
CA LEU A 91 13.44 4.64 -19.24
C LEU A 91 13.33 3.13 -19.51
N LEU A 92 12.13 2.56 -19.53
CA LEU A 92 11.92 1.14 -19.88
C LEU A 92 12.22 0.84 -21.36
N LYS A 93 11.87 1.77 -22.28
CA LYS A 93 12.28 1.66 -23.68
C LYS A 93 13.81 1.65 -23.82
N ASN A 94 14.47 2.58 -23.12
CA ASN A 94 15.93 2.67 -23.13
C ASN A 94 16.61 1.44 -22.50
N ALA A 95 15.95 0.79 -21.53
CA ALA A 95 16.39 -0.47 -20.94
C ALA A 95 16.18 -1.68 -21.86
N GLY A 96 15.56 -1.50 -23.04
CA GLY A 96 15.47 -2.50 -24.10
C GLY A 96 14.26 -3.41 -24.02
N ALA A 97 13.11 -2.92 -23.56
CA ALA A 97 11.84 -3.66 -23.68
C ALA A 97 11.44 -3.88 -25.15
N ASP A 98 10.83 -5.03 -25.47
CA ASP A 98 10.32 -5.32 -26.83
C ASP A 98 9.14 -4.42 -27.19
N GLU A 99 8.31 -4.07 -26.21
CA GLU A 99 7.20 -3.15 -26.35
C GLU A 99 6.99 -2.37 -25.05
N VAL A 100 6.60 -1.08 -25.14
CA VAL A 100 6.19 -0.26 -23.99
C VAL A 100 4.95 0.55 -24.37
N PHE A 101 3.91 0.45 -23.55
CA PHE A 101 2.70 1.23 -23.73
C PHE A 101 2.21 1.80 -22.39
N ILE A 102 1.36 2.83 -22.47
CA ILE A 102 0.62 3.38 -21.34
C ILE A 102 -0.85 3.03 -21.56
N ASP A 103 -1.46 2.34 -20.59
CA ASP A 103 -2.84 1.89 -20.70
C ASP A 103 -3.87 3.01 -20.46
N GLY A 104 -5.16 2.67 -20.57
CA GLY A 104 -6.26 3.63 -20.47
C GLY A 104 -6.41 4.33 -19.12
N VAL A 105 -5.75 3.83 -18.04
CA VAL A 105 -5.78 4.46 -16.71
C VAL A 105 -4.45 5.11 -16.32
N GLY A 106 -3.41 4.94 -17.16
CA GLY A 106 -2.10 5.54 -16.97
C GLY A 106 -1.02 4.61 -16.41
N ASN A 107 -1.26 3.29 -16.30
CA ASN A 107 -0.18 2.36 -16.00
C ASN A 107 0.80 2.30 -17.17
N VAL A 108 2.07 2.18 -16.85
CA VAL A 108 3.11 1.86 -17.83
C VAL A 108 3.35 0.37 -17.82
N VAL A 109 3.32 -0.26 -18.98
CA VAL A 109 3.59 -1.69 -19.14
C VAL A 109 4.65 -1.89 -20.19
N ALA A 110 5.75 -2.52 -19.81
CA ALA A 110 6.81 -2.95 -20.72
C ALA A 110 6.78 -4.47 -20.83
N ARG A 111 6.90 -4.99 -22.06
CA ARG A 111 6.91 -6.41 -22.36
C ARG A 111 8.31 -6.84 -22.81
N ARG A 112 8.69 -8.04 -22.38
CA ARG A 112 9.81 -8.79 -22.90
C ARG A 112 9.34 -10.22 -23.22
N ASP A 113 9.45 -10.58 -24.49
CA ASP A 113 8.89 -11.83 -25.01
C ASP A 113 9.59 -13.07 -24.45
N GLY A 114 8.79 -14.04 -24.05
CA GLY A 114 9.19 -15.41 -23.74
C GLY A 114 8.92 -16.36 -24.90
N THR A 115 9.31 -17.61 -24.75
CA THR A 115 9.11 -18.65 -25.78
C THR A 115 7.80 -19.44 -25.60
N GLY A 116 7.20 -19.38 -24.40
CA GLY A 116 5.98 -20.07 -24.04
C GLY A 116 4.76 -19.14 -23.91
N ARG A 117 3.71 -19.64 -23.23
CA ARG A 117 2.43 -18.94 -23.13
C ARG A 117 2.19 -18.27 -21.77
N LYS A 118 2.98 -18.63 -20.75
CA LYS A 118 2.83 -18.08 -19.40
C LYS A 118 3.36 -16.67 -19.33
N THR A 119 2.91 -15.94 -18.33
CA THR A 119 3.29 -14.56 -18.08
C THR A 119 3.66 -14.35 -16.62
N VAL A 120 4.69 -13.55 -16.37
CA VAL A 120 5.06 -13.11 -15.03
C VAL A 120 5.20 -11.59 -15.06
N LEU A 121 4.49 -10.92 -14.19
CA LEU A 121 4.53 -9.47 -14.06
C LEU A 121 5.27 -9.06 -12.79
N ILE A 122 6.19 -8.10 -12.91
CA ILE A 122 6.80 -7.38 -11.79
C ILE A 122 6.49 -5.90 -11.91
N GLU A 123 6.09 -5.26 -10.79
CA GLU A 123 5.71 -3.84 -10.81
C GLU A 123 6.13 -3.09 -9.53
N GLY A 124 6.16 -1.76 -9.65
CA GLY A 124 6.16 -0.78 -8.57
C GLY A 124 5.13 0.29 -8.86
N HIS A 125 4.73 1.09 -7.83
CA HIS A 125 3.74 2.12 -8.08
C HIS A 125 4.36 3.48 -8.43
N LEU A 126 3.66 4.20 -9.32
CA LEU A 126 4.08 5.51 -9.83
C LEU A 126 3.71 6.66 -8.90
N ASP A 127 2.61 6.54 -8.19
CA ASP A 127 2.08 7.60 -7.35
C ASP A 127 2.76 7.70 -6.00
N THR A 128 2.50 8.81 -5.31
CA THR A 128 2.91 9.05 -3.92
C THR A 128 1.74 9.60 -3.13
N VAL A 129 1.81 9.57 -1.79
CA VAL A 129 0.76 10.17 -0.93
C VAL A 129 0.77 11.69 -0.91
N PHE A 130 1.77 12.33 -1.50
CA PHE A 130 2.00 13.77 -1.36
C PHE A 130 1.11 14.57 -2.30
N PRO A 131 0.46 15.65 -1.81
CA PRO A 131 -0.37 16.49 -2.65
C PRO A 131 0.44 17.30 -3.67
N GLU A 132 -0.23 17.77 -4.70
CA GLU A 132 0.35 18.70 -5.67
C GLU A 132 0.97 19.92 -5.02
N GLY A 133 2.13 20.37 -5.53
CA GLY A 133 2.90 21.48 -4.97
C GLY A 133 3.84 21.09 -3.84
N THR A 134 3.89 19.82 -3.44
CA THR A 134 4.93 19.34 -2.50
C THR A 134 6.31 19.42 -3.15
N ASP A 135 7.29 19.98 -2.44
CA ASP A 135 8.69 19.97 -2.87
C ASP A 135 9.25 18.55 -2.79
N VAL A 136 9.49 17.96 -3.94
CA VAL A 136 10.08 16.61 -4.11
C VAL A 136 11.54 16.63 -4.56
N THR A 137 12.19 17.80 -4.48
CA THR A 137 13.62 17.94 -4.80
C THR A 137 14.45 17.04 -3.90
N VAL A 138 15.30 16.22 -4.51
CA VAL A 138 16.17 15.29 -3.78
C VAL A 138 17.36 16.05 -3.17
N ARG A 139 17.54 15.90 -1.87
CA ARG A 139 18.69 16.43 -1.14
C ARG A 139 19.57 15.27 -0.71
N THR A 140 20.86 15.39 -0.95
CA THR A 140 21.83 14.36 -0.59
C THR A 140 22.66 14.77 0.61
N HIS A 141 22.80 13.87 1.58
CA HIS A 141 23.73 14.01 2.68
C HIS A 141 24.52 12.71 2.89
N GLY A 142 25.80 12.73 2.52
CA GLY A 142 26.58 11.49 2.35
C GLY A 142 25.90 10.59 1.31
N ASP A 143 25.71 9.32 1.66
CA ASP A 143 25.06 8.35 0.78
C ASP A 143 23.52 8.28 0.96
N THR A 144 22.94 9.22 1.72
CA THR A 144 21.51 9.24 2.02
C THR A 144 20.79 10.29 1.18
N LEU A 145 19.71 9.88 0.53
CA LEU A 145 18.78 10.72 -0.22
C LEU A 145 17.59 11.09 0.66
N PHE A 146 17.21 12.36 0.64
CA PHE A 146 16.07 12.90 1.36
C PHE A 146 15.11 13.56 0.37
N ALA A 147 13.95 12.98 0.17
CA ALA A 147 12.83 13.58 -0.55
C ALA A 147 11.54 12.81 -0.27
N PRO A 148 10.36 13.45 -0.32
CA PRO A 148 9.08 12.77 -0.30
C PRO A 148 8.95 11.78 -1.46
N GLY A 149 8.64 10.50 -1.17
CA GLY A 149 8.48 9.46 -2.18
C GLY A 149 9.79 8.84 -2.73
N VAL A 150 10.95 9.22 -2.20
CA VAL A 150 12.26 8.68 -2.67
C VAL A 150 12.37 7.18 -2.42
N GLY A 151 11.83 6.71 -1.31
CA GLY A 151 11.72 5.29 -0.99
C GLY A 151 10.41 4.72 -1.53
N ASP A 152 9.28 5.36 -1.26
CA ASP A 152 7.93 4.89 -1.49
C ASP A 152 7.26 5.58 -2.70
N ASP A 153 7.24 5.00 -3.89
CA ASP A 153 7.92 3.75 -4.33
C ASP A 153 8.90 4.01 -5.47
N THR A 154 9.47 5.25 -5.58
CA THR A 154 10.39 5.57 -6.68
C THR A 154 11.61 4.64 -6.70
N ARG A 155 12.05 4.13 -5.52
CA ARG A 155 13.11 3.13 -5.46
C ARG A 155 12.68 1.80 -6.09
N GLY A 156 11.42 1.38 -5.93
CA GLY A 156 10.87 0.21 -6.63
C GLY A 156 10.89 0.38 -8.14
N LEU A 157 10.49 1.55 -8.65
CA LEU A 157 10.54 1.86 -10.08
C LEU A 157 11.98 1.79 -10.63
N SER A 158 12.96 2.38 -9.93
CA SER A 158 14.36 2.34 -10.37
C SER A 158 14.95 0.93 -10.36
N LEU A 159 14.54 0.08 -9.39
CA LEU A 159 14.88 -1.34 -9.35
C LEU A 159 14.37 -2.06 -10.60
N ILE A 160 13.13 -1.82 -11.01
CA ILE A 160 12.48 -2.47 -12.16
C ILE A 160 13.21 -2.13 -13.48
N ILE A 161 13.60 -0.86 -13.67
CA ILE A 161 14.37 -0.43 -14.84
C ILE A 161 15.72 -1.18 -14.91
N THR A 162 16.44 -1.19 -13.78
CA THR A 162 17.75 -1.86 -13.71
C THR A 162 17.63 -3.38 -13.90
N LEU A 163 16.57 -3.98 -13.38
CA LEU A 163 16.27 -5.40 -13.56
C LEU A 163 16.06 -5.74 -15.04
N LEU A 164 15.23 -4.98 -15.75
CA LEU A 164 14.99 -5.17 -17.18
C LEU A 164 16.29 -5.03 -17.97
N GLN A 165 17.07 -3.98 -17.71
CA GLN A 165 18.35 -3.76 -18.40
C GLN A 165 19.34 -4.91 -18.15
N ALA A 166 19.45 -5.40 -16.91
CA ALA A 166 20.34 -6.51 -16.57
C ALA A 166 19.90 -7.83 -17.23
N VAL A 167 18.60 -8.08 -17.34
CA VAL A 167 18.05 -9.24 -18.08
C VAL A 167 18.43 -9.18 -19.56
N ASN A 168 18.34 -8.00 -20.17
CA ASN A 168 18.69 -7.80 -21.59
C ASN A 168 20.20 -7.88 -21.83
N ASP A 169 21.01 -7.17 -21.03
CA ASP A 169 22.46 -7.13 -21.17
C ASP A 169 23.12 -8.52 -20.98
N ALA A 170 22.49 -9.39 -20.18
CA ALA A 170 22.93 -10.78 -19.99
C ALA A 170 22.27 -11.77 -20.98
N ASP A 171 21.50 -11.30 -21.94
CA ASP A 171 20.72 -12.11 -22.90
C ASP A 171 19.99 -13.27 -22.19
N ILE A 172 19.31 -12.99 -21.08
CA ILE A 172 18.48 -13.97 -20.36
C ILE A 172 17.19 -14.16 -21.16
N ARG A 173 16.89 -15.37 -21.61
CA ARG A 173 15.65 -15.74 -22.26
C ARG A 173 14.87 -16.69 -21.37
N THR A 174 13.56 -16.47 -21.25
CA THR A 174 12.67 -17.21 -20.37
C THR A 174 11.56 -17.91 -21.16
N ASP A 175 10.97 -18.96 -20.57
CA ASP A 175 9.77 -19.57 -21.12
C ASP A 175 8.59 -18.59 -21.04
N ALA A 176 8.33 -18.02 -19.87
CA ALA A 176 7.26 -17.03 -19.72
C ALA A 176 7.65 -15.67 -20.31
N THR A 177 6.67 -14.98 -20.89
CA THR A 177 6.76 -13.55 -21.19
C THR A 177 6.85 -12.76 -19.89
N LEU A 178 7.75 -11.80 -19.82
CA LEU A 178 7.95 -10.93 -18.67
C LEU A 178 7.28 -9.58 -18.92
N TYR A 179 6.51 -9.11 -17.94
CA TYR A 179 5.99 -7.75 -17.89
C TYR A 179 6.68 -6.98 -16.77
N PHE A 180 7.10 -5.75 -17.06
CA PHE A 180 7.68 -4.79 -16.13
C PHE A 180 6.76 -3.58 -16.12
N ALA A 181 6.17 -3.25 -14.96
CA ALA A 181 5.14 -2.23 -14.94
C ALA A 181 5.37 -1.15 -13.88
N GLY A 182 4.86 0.05 -14.16
CA GLY A 182 4.64 1.10 -13.20
C GLY A 182 3.14 1.34 -13.09
N THR A 183 2.55 1.13 -11.91
CA THR A 183 1.12 1.20 -11.72
C THR A 183 0.70 2.52 -11.09
N VAL A 184 -0.52 2.96 -11.37
CA VAL A 184 -1.09 4.21 -10.84
C VAL A 184 -2.06 3.94 -9.70
N GLY A 185 -2.12 4.89 -8.74
CA GLY A 185 -3.14 4.89 -7.69
C GLY A 185 -3.02 3.74 -6.70
N GLU A 186 -1.80 3.36 -6.31
CA GLU A 186 -1.60 2.50 -5.15
C GLU A 186 -2.01 3.23 -3.88
N GLU A 187 -1.69 4.51 -3.77
CA GLU A 187 -1.80 5.27 -2.54
C GLU A 187 -3.19 5.88 -2.30
N GLY A 188 -3.54 5.97 -1.03
CA GLY A 188 -4.67 6.74 -0.52
C GLY A 188 -6.01 6.41 -1.21
N LEU A 189 -6.59 7.44 -1.84
CA LEU A 189 -7.86 7.34 -2.57
C LEU A 189 -7.68 6.85 -4.02
N GLY A 190 -6.46 6.56 -4.46
CA GLY A 190 -6.18 5.88 -5.72
C GLY A 190 -6.74 4.47 -5.76
N ASP A 191 -6.91 3.85 -4.58
CA ASP A 191 -7.66 2.61 -4.34
C ASP A 191 -7.26 1.44 -5.26
N LEU A 192 -5.95 1.32 -5.53
CA LEU A 192 -5.35 0.30 -6.39
C LEU A 192 -5.92 0.32 -7.83
N ARG A 193 -6.33 1.50 -8.35
CA ARG A 193 -7.03 1.58 -9.64
C ARG A 193 -6.21 1.03 -10.80
N GLY A 194 -4.89 1.21 -10.75
CA GLY A 194 -3.98 0.72 -11.78
C GLY A 194 -3.98 -0.80 -11.86
N VAL A 195 -3.69 -1.46 -10.75
CA VAL A 195 -3.67 -2.93 -10.71
C VAL A 195 -5.05 -3.53 -10.91
N LYS A 196 -6.13 -2.88 -10.42
CA LYS A 196 -7.51 -3.30 -10.75
C LYS A 196 -7.74 -3.30 -12.26
N HIS A 197 -7.27 -2.29 -12.97
CA HIS A 197 -7.37 -2.22 -14.42
C HIS A 197 -6.57 -3.33 -15.11
N LEU A 198 -5.32 -3.57 -14.75
CA LEU A 198 -4.48 -4.63 -15.31
C LEU A 198 -5.15 -6.02 -15.26
N PHE A 199 -5.91 -6.29 -14.20
CA PHE A 199 -6.62 -7.58 -14.03
C PHE A 199 -8.05 -7.61 -14.57
N ASN A 200 -8.59 -6.51 -15.07
CA ASN A 200 -9.96 -6.41 -15.56
C ASN A 200 -10.07 -6.00 -17.04
N SER A 201 -9.02 -5.40 -17.64
CA SER A 201 -9.05 -4.87 -19.01
C SER A 201 -8.90 -5.91 -20.11
N ASN A 202 -8.36 -7.09 -19.80
CA ASN A 202 -7.95 -8.11 -20.78
C ASN A 202 -6.85 -7.65 -21.77
N GLU A 203 -6.17 -6.53 -21.51
CA GLU A 203 -5.04 -6.06 -22.34
C GLU A 203 -3.82 -6.95 -22.19
N ILE A 204 -3.61 -7.47 -20.98
CA ILE A 204 -2.56 -8.45 -20.67
C ILE A 204 -3.15 -9.60 -19.85
N SER A 205 -2.56 -10.78 -19.95
CA SER A 205 -2.81 -11.90 -19.04
C SER A 205 -1.68 -11.99 -18.01
N VAL A 206 -1.98 -12.24 -16.74
CA VAL A 206 -0.99 -12.35 -15.67
C VAL A 206 -1.18 -13.67 -14.92
N ASP A 207 -0.22 -14.61 -15.11
CA ASP A 207 -0.24 -15.91 -14.42
C ASP A 207 0.48 -15.85 -13.05
N SER A 208 1.40 -14.91 -12.86
CA SER A 208 2.10 -14.68 -11.61
C SER A 208 2.48 -13.21 -11.47
N TYR A 209 2.43 -12.70 -10.25
CA TYR A 209 2.56 -11.28 -9.96
C TYR A 209 3.55 -11.01 -8.81
N ILE A 210 4.43 -10.03 -9.01
CA ILE A 210 5.42 -9.61 -8.03
C ILE A 210 5.31 -8.08 -7.89
N ALA A 211 4.84 -7.59 -6.74
CA ALA A 211 4.96 -6.19 -6.42
C ALA A 211 6.31 -5.91 -5.74
N VAL A 212 6.91 -4.79 -6.04
CA VAL A 212 8.09 -4.27 -5.35
C VAL A 212 7.62 -3.10 -4.49
N ASP A 213 7.51 -3.32 -3.18
CA ASP A 213 7.02 -2.30 -2.25
C ASP A 213 7.47 -2.59 -0.82
N GLY A 214 7.83 -1.54 -0.09
CA GLY A 214 8.37 -1.64 1.26
C GLY A 214 9.89 -1.82 1.31
N GLY A 215 10.49 -1.60 2.47
CA GLY A 215 11.94 -1.54 2.64
C GLY A 215 12.62 -2.88 2.85
N GLY A 216 13.93 -2.91 2.57
CA GLY A 216 14.84 -4.02 2.87
C GLY A 216 14.78 -5.17 1.87
N LEU A 217 15.57 -6.20 2.15
CA LEU A 217 15.66 -7.45 1.36
C LEU A 217 14.70 -8.53 1.89
N ASP A 218 14.51 -8.60 3.19
CA ASP A 218 13.93 -9.75 3.90
C ASP A 218 12.40 -9.91 3.78
N ARG A 219 11.72 -8.87 3.29
CA ARG A 219 10.25 -8.78 3.28
C ARG A 219 9.62 -9.62 2.18
N ILE A 220 8.63 -10.43 2.55
CA ILE A 220 7.71 -11.10 1.63
C ILE A 220 6.29 -10.91 2.20
N VAL A 221 5.43 -10.18 1.48
CA VAL A 221 4.00 -10.10 1.81
C VAL A 221 3.27 -11.24 1.12
N THR A 222 2.58 -12.03 1.90
CA THR A 222 1.76 -13.18 1.46
C THR A 222 0.30 -13.05 1.86
N THR A 223 -0.03 -12.00 2.61
CA THR A 223 -1.37 -11.73 3.11
C THR A 223 -1.74 -10.27 2.94
N ALA A 224 -2.84 -10.02 2.25
CA ALA A 224 -3.38 -8.68 2.04
C ALA A 224 -4.21 -8.20 3.23
N VAL A 225 -3.92 -6.99 3.69
CA VAL A 225 -4.82 -6.24 4.57
C VAL A 225 -5.85 -5.54 3.69
N GLY A 226 -7.06 -6.06 3.66
CA GLY A 226 -8.17 -5.42 2.96
C GLY A 226 -8.70 -4.21 3.73
N SER A 227 -9.35 -3.28 3.03
CA SER A 227 -10.00 -2.12 3.62
C SER A 227 -11.27 -1.73 2.89
N HIS A 228 -12.32 -1.37 3.66
CA HIS A 228 -13.49 -0.65 3.17
C HIS A 228 -13.46 0.76 3.74
N ARG A 229 -13.58 1.75 2.86
CA ARG A 229 -13.55 3.16 3.19
C ARG A 229 -14.80 3.84 2.68
N TYR A 230 -15.47 4.60 3.54
CA TYR A 230 -16.67 5.32 3.19
C TYR A 230 -16.54 6.80 3.50
N ARG A 231 -17.10 7.63 2.59
CA ARG A 231 -17.57 8.97 2.91
C ARG A 231 -19.08 8.91 3.05
N THR A 232 -19.57 9.08 4.28
CA THR A 232 -21.00 9.05 4.58
C THR A 232 -21.50 10.46 4.87
N THR A 233 -22.50 10.93 4.12
CA THR A 233 -23.04 12.30 4.20
C THR A 233 -24.53 12.27 4.51
N PHE A 234 -24.90 12.75 5.68
CA PHE A 234 -26.30 13.02 6.04
C PHE A 234 -26.69 14.38 5.48
N LYS A 235 -27.85 14.47 4.80
CA LYS A 235 -28.37 15.70 4.19
C LYS A 235 -29.77 16.01 4.71
N GLY A 236 -29.99 17.26 5.11
CA GLY A 236 -31.29 17.74 5.64
C GLY A 236 -31.64 19.11 5.09
N PRO A 237 -32.78 19.68 5.48
CA PRO A 237 -33.28 20.95 4.94
C PRO A 237 -32.45 22.16 5.35
N GLY A 238 -31.74 22.08 6.49
CA GLY A 238 -31.10 23.25 7.08
C GLY A 238 -32.10 24.28 7.61
N GLY A 239 -31.63 25.23 8.42
CA GLY A 239 -32.49 26.29 8.91
C GLY A 239 -31.96 27.06 10.11
N HIS A 240 -32.68 28.10 10.55
CA HIS A 240 -32.33 28.86 11.74
C HIS A 240 -32.59 28.03 12.98
N SER A 241 -31.63 27.89 13.87
CA SER A 241 -31.68 26.98 15.04
C SER A 241 -32.89 27.24 15.97
N TRP A 242 -33.33 28.50 16.11
CA TRP A 242 -34.50 28.87 16.90
C TRP A 242 -35.79 28.82 16.05
N GLY A 243 -35.83 29.52 14.92
CA GLY A 243 -37.05 29.68 14.13
C GLY A 243 -37.51 28.41 13.41
N ALA A 244 -36.57 27.51 13.11
CA ALA A 244 -36.83 26.22 12.47
C ALA A 244 -36.59 25.04 13.45
N PHE A 245 -36.68 25.31 14.79
CA PHE A 245 -36.49 24.26 15.77
C PHE A 245 -37.52 23.12 15.62
N GLY A 246 -37.00 21.90 15.48
CA GLY A 246 -37.83 20.72 15.21
C GLY A 246 -37.59 20.10 13.85
N LEU A 247 -36.84 20.78 12.96
CA LEU A 247 -36.30 20.14 11.75
C LEU A 247 -35.31 19.03 12.11
N VAL A 248 -35.21 18.04 11.26
CA VAL A 248 -34.18 16.99 11.31
C VAL A 248 -32.79 17.60 11.23
N ASN A 249 -31.83 17.09 11.97
CA ASN A 249 -30.49 17.67 12.12
C ASN A 249 -29.40 16.66 11.71
N PRO A 250 -28.69 16.89 10.59
CA PRO A 250 -27.59 16.04 10.14
C PRO A 250 -26.47 15.80 11.15
N HIS A 251 -26.09 16.78 11.97
CA HIS A 251 -25.09 16.58 13.01
C HIS A 251 -25.57 15.61 14.10
N HIS A 252 -26.85 15.67 14.45
CA HIS A 252 -27.41 14.74 15.44
C HIS A 252 -27.48 13.31 14.88
N ALA A 253 -27.77 13.14 13.58
CA ALA A 253 -27.71 11.84 12.92
C ALA A 253 -26.29 11.28 12.87
N LEU A 254 -25.31 12.12 12.49
CA LEU A 254 -23.90 11.74 12.47
C LEU A 254 -23.41 11.26 13.86
N GLY A 255 -23.70 12.03 14.91
CA GLY A 255 -23.34 11.66 16.28
C GLY A 255 -23.91 10.31 16.69
N ARG A 256 -25.21 10.05 16.36
CA ARG A 256 -25.84 8.73 16.58
C ARG A 256 -25.21 7.61 15.78
N ALA A 257 -24.89 7.87 14.51
CA ALA A 257 -24.25 6.87 13.64
C ALA A 257 -22.90 6.45 14.21
N ILE A 258 -22.08 7.40 14.66
CA ILE A 258 -20.80 7.11 15.30
C ILE A 258 -21.00 6.30 16.59
N GLU A 259 -21.94 6.68 17.43
CA GLU A 259 -22.23 5.95 18.66
C GLU A 259 -22.69 4.51 18.38
N TYR A 260 -23.70 4.33 17.52
CA TYR A 260 -24.22 3.00 17.18
C TYR A 260 -23.14 2.12 16.57
N PHE A 261 -22.32 2.68 15.66
CA PHE A 261 -21.21 1.98 15.06
C PHE A 261 -20.19 1.53 16.12
N THR A 262 -19.71 2.44 16.96
CA THR A 262 -18.65 2.14 17.93
C THR A 262 -19.11 1.18 19.03
N VAL A 263 -20.37 1.26 19.47
CA VAL A 263 -20.95 0.36 20.47
C VAL A 263 -20.98 -1.10 19.99
N GLU A 264 -21.19 -1.35 18.69
CA GLU A 264 -21.18 -2.70 18.12
C GLU A 264 -19.79 -3.10 17.58
N ALA A 265 -19.04 -2.19 16.99
CA ALA A 265 -17.75 -2.45 16.39
C ALA A 265 -16.66 -2.78 17.43
N ASP A 266 -16.63 -2.09 18.58
CA ASP A 266 -15.61 -2.31 19.60
C ASP A 266 -15.65 -3.72 20.19
N PRO A 267 -16.80 -4.25 20.68
CA PRO A 267 -16.88 -5.64 21.10
C PRO A 267 -16.53 -6.62 19.98
N TYR A 268 -17.00 -6.38 18.76
CA TYR A 268 -16.69 -7.24 17.62
C TYR A 268 -15.20 -7.28 17.32
N SER A 269 -14.50 -6.14 17.36
CA SER A 269 -13.07 -6.05 17.12
C SER A 269 -12.23 -6.89 18.09
N ARG A 270 -12.76 -7.13 19.31
CA ARG A 270 -12.11 -7.91 20.38
C ARG A 270 -12.43 -9.41 20.33
N THR A 271 -13.33 -9.84 19.46
CA THR A 271 -13.65 -11.29 19.33
C THR A 271 -12.44 -12.06 18.80
N ALA A 272 -12.34 -13.33 19.18
CA ALA A 272 -11.28 -14.23 18.71
C ALA A 272 -11.26 -14.33 17.16
N GLY A 273 -10.08 -14.50 16.59
CA GLY A 273 -9.87 -14.62 15.14
C GLY A 273 -8.86 -13.63 14.58
N LYS A 274 -8.88 -13.45 13.27
CA LYS A 274 -7.98 -12.49 12.59
C LYS A 274 -8.33 -11.06 13.00
N LYS A 275 -7.31 -10.20 13.13
CA LYS A 275 -7.50 -8.79 13.50
C LYS A 275 -8.48 -8.11 12.55
N VAL A 276 -9.40 -7.33 13.11
CA VAL A 276 -10.23 -6.35 12.42
C VAL A 276 -10.13 -5.03 13.16
N SER A 277 -10.07 -3.93 12.44
CA SER A 277 -10.00 -2.59 12.99
C SER A 277 -10.98 -1.65 12.29
N TYR A 278 -11.33 -0.57 12.96
CA TYR A 278 -12.16 0.49 12.42
C TYR A 278 -11.68 1.85 12.94
N ASN A 279 -11.97 2.90 12.18
CA ASN A 279 -11.64 4.27 12.56
C ASN A 279 -12.60 5.25 11.89
N VAL A 280 -13.16 6.19 12.65
CA VAL A 280 -13.78 7.40 12.11
C VAL A 280 -12.70 8.46 12.07
N GLY A 281 -12.10 8.65 10.88
CA GLY A 281 -10.89 9.46 10.72
C GLY A 281 -11.14 10.96 10.57
N ARG A 282 -12.25 11.32 9.93
CA ARG A 282 -12.62 12.72 9.66
C ARG A 282 -14.11 12.92 9.80
N ILE A 283 -14.51 14.07 10.30
CA ILE A 283 -15.90 14.54 10.35
C ILE A 283 -15.97 16.01 9.92
N GLY A 284 -17.13 16.44 9.41
CA GLY A 284 -17.32 17.84 9.02
C GLY A 284 -18.79 18.16 8.69
N GLY A 285 -19.00 19.39 8.26
CA GLY A 285 -20.31 19.94 7.90
C GLY A 285 -20.71 21.14 8.75
N GLY A 286 -21.89 21.72 8.44
CA GLY A 286 -22.40 22.90 9.09
C GLY A 286 -21.70 24.22 8.66
N THR A 287 -22.31 25.35 8.98
CA THR A 287 -21.84 26.68 8.60
C THR A 287 -21.78 27.68 9.76
N SER A 288 -22.67 27.54 10.74
CA SER A 288 -22.78 28.46 11.87
C SER A 288 -23.37 27.77 13.09
N VAL A 289 -23.02 28.24 14.31
CA VAL A 289 -23.51 27.70 15.57
C VAL A 289 -25.03 27.84 15.73
N ASN A 290 -25.66 28.87 15.12
CA ASN A 290 -27.09 29.14 15.17
C ASN A 290 -27.86 28.64 13.92
N SER A 291 -27.27 27.73 13.16
CA SER A 291 -27.91 27.08 12.01
C SER A 291 -28.04 25.58 12.22
N ILE A 292 -29.24 25.03 11.93
CA ILE A 292 -29.39 23.59 11.71
C ILE A 292 -28.64 23.29 10.39
N PRO A 293 -27.65 22.39 10.38
CA PRO A 293 -26.87 22.14 9.19
C PRO A 293 -27.73 21.51 8.07
N PHE A 294 -27.40 21.79 6.83
CA PHE A 294 -27.96 21.10 5.67
C PHE A 294 -27.18 19.82 5.30
N GLU A 295 -25.96 19.67 5.81
CA GLU A 295 -25.17 18.44 5.69
C GLU A 295 -24.25 18.19 6.89
N SER A 296 -23.93 16.93 7.08
CA SER A 296 -22.91 16.47 8.03
C SER A 296 -22.30 15.16 7.51
N TRP A 297 -21.00 15.04 7.54
CA TRP A 297 -20.31 13.90 6.95
C TRP A 297 -19.21 13.32 7.84
N MET A 298 -18.90 12.05 7.61
CA MET A 298 -17.73 11.37 8.18
C MET A 298 -17.01 10.54 7.12
N GLU A 299 -15.70 10.33 7.33
CA GLU A 299 -14.89 9.37 6.60
C GLU A 299 -14.44 8.26 7.55
N VAL A 300 -14.69 7.02 7.13
CA VAL A 300 -14.47 5.82 7.94
C VAL A 300 -13.54 4.87 7.20
N ASP A 301 -12.59 4.26 7.93
CA ASP A 301 -11.67 3.23 7.44
C ASP A 301 -11.85 1.97 8.30
N MET A 302 -12.13 0.84 7.64
CA MET A 302 -12.27 -0.48 8.27
C MET A 302 -11.29 -1.43 7.61
N ARG A 303 -10.55 -2.23 8.40
CA ARG A 303 -9.49 -3.11 7.88
C ARG A 303 -9.51 -4.48 8.49
N SER A 304 -9.22 -5.50 7.68
CA SER A 304 -8.95 -6.87 8.14
C SER A 304 -8.08 -7.64 7.13
N VAL A 305 -7.40 -8.68 7.60
CA VAL A 305 -6.79 -9.72 6.74
C VAL A 305 -7.78 -10.87 6.43
N SER A 306 -9.00 -10.84 6.99
CA SER A 306 -10.08 -11.80 6.71
C SER A 306 -11.19 -11.08 5.96
N PRO A 307 -11.54 -11.52 4.75
CA PRO A 307 -12.66 -10.98 3.98
C PRO A 307 -13.98 -10.99 4.78
N GLU A 308 -14.25 -12.10 5.48
CA GLU A 308 -15.49 -12.30 6.25
C GLU A 308 -15.56 -11.31 7.43
N ARG A 309 -14.43 -11.10 8.12
CA ARG A 309 -14.40 -10.14 9.24
C ARG A 309 -14.50 -8.70 8.77
N LEU A 310 -13.91 -8.40 7.62
CA LEU A 310 -14.04 -7.07 7.01
C LEU A 310 -15.49 -6.80 6.61
N GLN A 311 -16.14 -7.77 5.93
CA GLN A 311 -17.53 -7.64 5.54
C GLN A 311 -18.47 -7.48 6.75
N LYS A 312 -18.26 -8.27 7.82
CA LYS A 312 -19.05 -8.13 9.04
C LYS A 312 -18.90 -6.77 9.72
N MET A 313 -17.70 -6.19 9.72
CA MET A 313 -17.46 -4.83 10.24
C MET A 313 -18.18 -3.80 9.36
N ASP A 314 -18.17 -3.97 8.06
CA ASP A 314 -18.91 -3.15 7.11
C ASP A 314 -20.43 -3.22 7.34
N ASP A 315 -20.99 -4.41 7.52
CA ASP A 315 -22.41 -4.60 7.84
C ASP A 315 -22.80 -3.86 9.13
N ILE A 316 -21.95 -3.91 10.17
CA ILE A 316 -22.15 -3.18 11.42
C ILE A 316 -22.20 -1.66 11.15
N PHE A 317 -21.27 -1.17 10.34
CA PHE A 317 -21.21 0.25 9.96
C PHE A 317 -22.46 0.69 9.19
N GLN A 318 -22.83 -0.03 8.15
CA GLN A 318 -23.99 0.30 7.32
C GLN A 318 -25.28 0.28 8.14
N ASN A 319 -25.47 -0.73 8.99
CA ASN A 319 -26.64 -0.83 9.87
C ASN A 319 -26.71 0.33 10.87
N ALA A 320 -25.58 0.76 11.44
CA ALA A 320 -25.51 1.90 12.34
C ALA A 320 -25.91 3.20 11.66
N VAL A 321 -25.46 3.42 10.42
CA VAL A 321 -25.82 4.60 9.61
C VAL A 321 -27.33 4.62 9.31
N GLN A 322 -27.90 3.50 8.84
CA GLN A 322 -29.32 3.41 8.50
C GLN A 322 -30.20 3.56 9.75
N LYS A 323 -29.79 2.98 10.88
CA LYS A 323 -30.48 3.16 12.16
C LYS A 323 -30.47 4.63 12.60
N ALA A 324 -29.34 5.30 12.50
CA ALA A 324 -29.23 6.72 12.87
C ALA A 324 -30.11 7.62 12.00
N LEU A 325 -30.17 7.36 10.69
CA LEU A 325 -31.07 8.03 9.74
C LEU A 325 -32.55 7.88 10.18
N LYS A 326 -32.96 6.62 10.40
CA LYS A 326 -34.32 6.28 10.83
C LYS A 326 -34.70 6.98 12.13
N ASP A 327 -33.84 6.86 13.14
CA ASP A 327 -34.10 7.41 14.47
C ASP A 327 -34.16 8.96 14.44
N GLN A 328 -33.30 9.60 13.64
CA GLN A 328 -33.31 11.07 13.50
C GLN A 328 -34.53 11.56 12.74
N ASN A 329 -34.96 10.86 11.70
CA ASN A 329 -36.20 11.20 10.99
C ASN A 329 -37.44 11.05 11.86
N ALA A 330 -37.49 10.04 12.74
CA ALA A 330 -38.56 9.83 13.69
C ALA A 330 -38.63 10.93 14.78
N LEU A 331 -37.55 11.64 15.06
CA LEU A 331 -37.48 12.74 16.02
C LEU A 331 -37.83 14.10 15.38
N GLY A 332 -37.93 14.18 14.06
CA GLY A 332 -38.39 15.38 13.36
C GLY A 332 -39.82 15.77 13.79
N ARG A 333 -40.07 17.09 13.93
CA ARG A 333 -41.38 17.63 14.30
C ARG A 333 -42.09 18.25 13.09
N THR A 334 -41.59 18.03 11.91
CA THR A 334 -42.08 18.49 10.60
C THR A 334 -42.07 17.32 9.63
N ASP A 335 -42.70 17.50 8.47
CA ASP A 335 -42.70 16.51 7.38
C ASP A 335 -41.33 16.39 6.64
N ALA A 336 -40.42 17.30 6.95
CA ALA A 336 -39.08 17.28 6.31
C ALA A 336 -38.27 16.07 6.75
N GLN A 337 -37.77 15.35 5.77
CA GLN A 337 -36.97 14.14 5.97
C GLN A 337 -35.51 14.39 5.60
N MET A 338 -34.64 13.71 6.28
CA MET A 338 -33.20 13.61 6.01
C MET A 338 -32.91 12.42 5.10
N THR A 339 -31.90 12.54 4.27
CA THR A 339 -31.32 11.44 3.49
C THR A 339 -29.87 11.17 3.93
N VAL A 340 -29.31 10.03 3.50
CA VAL A 340 -27.90 9.69 3.67
C VAL A 340 -27.35 9.13 2.37
N ASP A 341 -26.20 9.68 1.96
CA ASP A 341 -25.38 9.11 0.90
C ASP A 341 -24.19 8.37 1.54
N MET A 342 -23.90 7.17 1.06
CA MET A 342 -22.80 6.34 1.53
C MET A 342 -21.90 6.02 0.33
N ASP A 343 -20.90 6.85 0.10
CA ASP A 343 -19.96 6.68 -0.99
C ASP A 343 -18.80 5.80 -0.54
N MET A 344 -18.64 4.62 -1.16
CA MET A 344 -17.47 3.78 -0.93
C MET A 344 -16.29 4.37 -1.70
N VAL A 345 -15.42 5.11 -0.99
CA VAL A 345 -14.26 5.82 -1.54
C VAL A 345 -12.98 4.95 -1.56
N GLY A 346 -13.06 3.72 -1.07
CA GLY A 346 -11.99 2.74 -1.13
C GLY A 346 -12.50 1.33 -0.85
N ASN A 347 -12.09 0.40 -1.70
CA ASN A 347 -12.41 -1.02 -1.59
C ASN A 347 -11.19 -1.84 -2.00
N ARG A 348 -10.33 -2.15 -1.02
CA ARG A 348 -9.18 -3.03 -1.22
C ARG A 348 -9.55 -4.42 -0.68
N PRO A 349 -9.54 -5.47 -1.50
CA PRO A 349 -9.88 -6.81 -1.04
C PRO A 349 -8.82 -7.35 -0.07
N ALA A 350 -9.24 -8.13 0.92
CA ALA A 350 -8.36 -9.01 1.67
C ALA A 350 -8.13 -10.30 0.89
N GLY A 351 -7.02 -10.96 1.16
CA GLY A 351 -6.68 -12.24 0.53
C GLY A 351 -5.32 -12.73 1.01
N SER A 352 -4.96 -13.95 0.61
CA SER A 352 -3.64 -14.51 0.93
C SER A 352 -3.27 -15.62 -0.03
N VAL A 353 -1.99 -15.90 -0.11
CA VAL A 353 -1.47 -17.09 -0.79
C VAL A 353 -0.86 -18.04 0.24
N ASP A 354 -0.90 -19.33 -0.05
CA ASP A 354 -0.22 -20.34 0.77
C ASP A 354 1.30 -20.17 0.65
N GLU A 355 1.99 -20.22 1.77
CA GLU A 355 3.47 -20.15 1.81
C GLU A 355 4.16 -21.28 1.03
N LYS A 356 3.44 -22.38 0.75
CA LYS A 356 3.95 -23.53 0.00
C LYS A 356 3.90 -23.39 -1.52
N ILE A 357 3.26 -22.34 -2.05
CA ILE A 357 3.23 -22.15 -3.51
C ILE A 357 4.65 -21.87 -4.04
N PRO A 358 4.95 -22.29 -5.28
CA PRO A 358 6.29 -22.15 -5.87
C PRO A 358 6.87 -20.73 -5.76
N LEU A 359 6.08 -19.71 -6.04
CA LEU A 359 6.52 -18.31 -6.02
C LEU A 359 7.02 -17.87 -4.62
N VAL A 360 6.27 -18.19 -3.56
CA VAL A 360 6.67 -17.86 -2.18
C VAL A 360 7.93 -18.63 -1.78
N GLN A 361 7.98 -19.92 -2.13
CA GLN A 361 9.14 -20.78 -1.81
C GLN A 361 10.42 -20.32 -2.53
N ARG A 362 10.32 -19.88 -3.78
CA ARG A 362 11.41 -19.28 -4.54
C ARG A 362 11.88 -17.97 -3.93
N ALA A 363 10.96 -17.11 -3.50
CA ALA A 363 11.30 -15.86 -2.82
C ALA A 363 12.05 -16.12 -1.49
N ILE A 364 11.59 -17.07 -0.67
CA ILE A 364 12.26 -17.48 0.55
C ILE A 364 13.67 -18.00 0.25
N ALA A 365 13.80 -18.91 -0.73
CA ALA A 365 15.08 -19.48 -1.12
C ALA A 365 16.05 -18.45 -1.69
N SER A 366 15.56 -17.49 -2.47
CA SER A 366 16.35 -16.39 -3.05
C SER A 366 16.92 -15.47 -1.98
N ILE A 367 16.10 -15.05 -1.01
CA ILE A 367 16.56 -14.20 0.10
C ILE A 367 17.65 -14.93 0.91
N ILE A 368 17.46 -16.23 1.20
CA ILE A 368 18.47 -17.03 1.92
C ILE A 368 19.76 -17.17 1.11
N TYR A 369 19.66 -17.36 -0.21
CA TYR A 369 20.83 -17.43 -1.09
C TYR A 369 21.67 -16.13 -1.05
N LEU A 370 21.01 -14.99 -0.85
CA LEU A 370 21.64 -13.67 -0.70
C LEU A 370 21.96 -13.29 0.76
N ASP A 371 22.08 -14.28 1.65
CA ASP A 371 22.39 -14.13 3.08
C ASP A 371 21.35 -13.32 3.88
N GLY A 372 20.15 -13.14 3.33
CA GLY A 372 19.01 -12.49 4.01
C GLY A 372 18.25 -13.43 4.95
N LYS A 373 17.29 -12.84 5.68
CA LYS A 373 16.44 -13.54 6.65
C LYS A 373 14.97 -13.38 6.29
N PRO A 374 14.39 -14.26 5.46
CA PRO A 374 13.05 -14.07 4.91
C PRO A 374 11.99 -13.97 6.01
N ARG A 375 11.10 -12.98 5.88
CA ARG A 375 10.01 -12.68 6.81
C ARG A 375 8.71 -12.60 6.04
N LEU A 376 7.85 -13.59 6.26
CA LEU A 376 6.48 -13.56 5.74
C LEU A 376 5.64 -12.60 6.56
N GLY A 377 4.80 -11.82 5.90
CA GLY A 377 3.98 -10.82 6.56
C GLY A 377 2.71 -10.45 5.83
N SER A 378 2.01 -9.49 6.41
CA SER A 378 0.83 -8.86 5.82
C SER A 378 1.12 -7.41 5.46
N GLY A 379 0.43 -6.92 4.43
CA GLY A 379 0.48 -5.53 3.99
C GLY A 379 -0.74 -5.18 3.15
N SER A 380 -0.98 -3.89 2.94
CA SER A 380 -1.91 -3.39 1.93
C SER A 380 -1.05 -2.86 0.79
N THR A 381 -1.03 -3.54 -0.32
CA THR A 381 -0.21 -3.27 -1.50
C THR A 381 -1.00 -3.65 -2.76
N ASN A 382 -0.45 -3.41 -3.92
CA ASN A 382 -1.05 -3.84 -5.18
C ASN A 382 -1.32 -5.36 -5.24
N SER A 383 -0.57 -6.18 -4.48
CA SER A 383 -0.81 -7.63 -4.38
C SER A 383 -2.17 -8.01 -3.80
N ASN A 384 -2.91 -7.06 -3.18
CA ASN A 384 -4.28 -7.30 -2.71
C ASN A 384 -5.18 -7.82 -3.85
N ILE A 385 -5.02 -7.28 -5.06
CA ILE A 385 -5.87 -7.65 -6.20
C ILE A 385 -5.60 -9.09 -6.68
N PRO A 386 -4.37 -9.49 -7.06
CA PRO A 386 -4.14 -10.88 -7.46
C PRO A 386 -4.41 -11.88 -6.33
N PHE A 387 -4.16 -11.56 -5.06
CA PHE A 387 -4.54 -12.43 -3.94
C PHE A 387 -6.05 -12.72 -3.91
N SER A 388 -6.88 -11.69 -4.12
CA SER A 388 -8.34 -11.86 -4.14
C SER A 388 -8.85 -12.67 -5.33
N LYS A 389 -8.04 -12.78 -6.39
CA LYS A 389 -8.34 -13.56 -7.60
C LYS A 389 -7.68 -14.95 -7.59
N ASN A 390 -7.04 -15.35 -6.48
CA ASN A 390 -6.28 -16.60 -6.35
C ASN A 390 -5.15 -16.75 -7.38
N ILE A 391 -4.59 -15.63 -7.83
CA ILE A 391 -3.40 -15.61 -8.71
C ILE A 391 -2.16 -15.65 -7.82
N PRO A 392 -1.17 -16.51 -8.13
CA PRO A 392 0.11 -16.52 -7.42
C PRO A 392 0.75 -15.13 -7.38
N ALA A 393 0.88 -14.54 -6.20
CA ALA A 393 1.41 -13.20 -6.03
C ALA A 393 2.25 -13.08 -4.75
N ILE A 394 3.16 -12.12 -4.72
CA ILE A 394 3.91 -11.67 -3.55
C ILE A 394 4.22 -10.18 -3.66
N THR A 395 4.47 -9.53 -2.51
CA THR A 395 5.18 -8.24 -2.50
C THR A 395 6.56 -8.44 -1.88
N ILE A 396 7.61 -7.96 -2.53
CA ILE A 396 9.00 -8.01 -2.06
C ILE A 396 9.51 -6.60 -1.75
N GLY A 397 10.58 -6.53 -0.95
CA GLY A 397 11.20 -5.26 -0.60
C GLY A 397 12.07 -4.69 -1.73
N ARG A 398 12.12 -3.37 -1.80
CA ARG A 398 12.90 -2.58 -2.78
C ARG A 398 14.38 -2.40 -2.43
N GLY A 399 14.84 -2.99 -1.32
CA GLY A 399 16.23 -2.92 -0.86
C GLY A 399 16.62 -1.60 -0.21
N GLY A 400 17.90 -1.53 0.19
CA GLY A 400 18.39 -0.39 0.94
C GLY A 400 17.79 -0.26 2.34
N THR A 401 17.94 0.90 2.93
CA THR A 401 17.35 1.25 4.23
C THR A 401 16.70 2.62 4.13
N GLY A 402 15.44 2.75 4.54
CA GLY A 402 14.71 4.01 4.54
C GLY A 402 13.77 4.12 5.72
N ARG A 403 13.37 5.34 6.03
CA ARG A 403 12.37 5.64 7.08
C ARG A 403 11.54 6.86 6.70
N HIS A 404 10.50 7.07 7.50
CA HIS A 404 9.59 8.19 7.39
C HIS A 404 8.82 8.24 6.07
N GLY A 405 8.56 7.08 5.42
CA GLY A 405 7.61 7.01 4.33
C GLY A 405 6.30 7.70 4.70
N HIS A 406 5.62 8.34 3.73
CA HIS A 406 4.44 9.20 3.92
C HIS A 406 4.72 10.48 4.73
N SER A 407 5.97 10.89 4.86
CA SER A 407 6.38 12.12 5.55
C SER A 407 7.29 12.97 4.67
N LEU A 408 7.21 14.30 4.84
CA LEU A 408 8.15 15.23 4.16
C LEU A 408 9.63 15.03 4.58
N ASN A 409 9.88 14.24 5.62
CA ASN A 409 11.20 13.86 6.10
C ASN A 409 11.62 12.45 5.65
N GLU A 410 10.99 11.92 4.61
CA GLU A 410 11.36 10.62 4.06
C GLU A 410 12.79 10.61 3.57
N TRP A 411 13.49 9.51 3.80
CA TRP A 411 14.85 9.30 3.35
C TRP A 411 15.11 7.84 2.97
N TRP A 412 16.05 7.65 2.07
CA TRP A 412 16.54 6.34 1.66
C TRP A 412 18.06 6.33 1.55
N LEU A 413 18.69 5.25 2.02
CA LEU A 413 20.13 4.98 1.97
C LEU A 413 20.38 3.70 1.16
N ASN A 414 21.27 3.78 0.18
CA ASN A 414 21.68 2.63 -0.62
C ASN A 414 22.63 1.70 0.15
N LYS A 415 22.09 1.04 1.17
CA LYS A 415 22.83 -0.02 1.88
C LYS A 415 22.49 -1.36 1.25
N ASP A 416 23.44 -1.91 0.48
CA ASP A 416 23.27 -3.20 -0.22
C ASP A 416 22.01 -3.26 -1.11
N GLY A 417 21.62 -2.13 -1.71
CA GLY A 417 20.39 -2.00 -2.51
C GLY A 417 20.37 -2.90 -3.73
N HIS A 418 21.55 -3.22 -4.31
CA HIS A 418 21.72 -4.16 -5.42
C HIS A 418 21.22 -5.57 -5.08
N LEU A 419 21.28 -6.01 -3.82
CA LEU A 419 20.80 -7.34 -3.41
C LEU A 419 19.29 -7.51 -3.64
N ALA A 420 18.48 -6.44 -3.51
CA ALA A 420 17.05 -6.52 -3.81
C ALA A 420 16.79 -6.69 -5.31
N ILE A 421 17.61 -6.08 -6.17
CA ILE A 421 17.52 -6.28 -7.62
C ILE A 421 17.93 -7.71 -8.01
N GLN A 422 18.99 -8.24 -7.38
CA GLN A 422 19.40 -9.63 -7.56
C GLN A 422 18.34 -10.62 -7.04
N ASN A 423 17.69 -10.31 -5.91
CA ASN A 423 16.55 -11.07 -5.39
C ASN A 423 15.38 -11.09 -6.39
N ALA A 424 14.99 -9.93 -6.89
CA ALA A 424 13.93 -9.80 -7.90
C ALA A 424 14.27 -10.59 -9.17
N LEU A 425 15.54 -10.55 -9.63
CA LEU A 425 16.01 -11.32 -10.78
C LEU A 425 15.84 -12.83 -10.56
N LEU A 426 16.31 -13.36 -9.42
CA LEU A 426 16.21 -14.80 -9.12
C LEU A 426 14.75 -15.26 -9.05
N ILE A 427 13.89 -14.48 -8.38
CA ILE A 427 12.46 -14.81 -8.27
C ILE A 427 11.80 -14.75 -9.65
N LEU A 428 12.00 -13.66 -10.40
CA LEU A 428 11.40 -13.44 -11.71
C LEU A 428 11.77 -14.56 -12.70
N VAL A 429 13.08 -14.83 -12.86
CA VAL A 429 13.57 -15.82 -13.82
C VAL A 429 13.19 -17.25 -13.41
N SER A 430 13.27 -17.60 -12.12
CA SER A 430 12.82 -18.93 -11.67
C SER A 430 11.32 -19.12 -11.85
N GLN A 431 10.51 -18.07 -11.60
CA GLN A 431 9.06 -18.14 -11.81
C GLN A 431 8.70 -18.21 -13.29
N ALA A 432 9.54 -17.63 -14.16
CA ALA A 432 9.36 -17.63 -15.61
C ALA A 432 9.87 -18.92 -16.32
N GLY A 433 10.15 -19.98 -15.56
CA GLY A 433 10.57 -21.28 -16.12
C GLY A 433 12.09 -21.44 -16.26
N GLY A 434 12.89 -20.52 -15.72
CA GLY A 434 14.35 -20.56 -15.78
C GLY A 434 14.89 -19.94 -17.08
N ILE A 435 16.14 -20.27 -17.40
CA ILE A 435 16.84 -19.79 -18.63
C ILE A 435 16.69 -20.83 -19.71
N GLN A 436 16.29 -20.37 -20.89
CA GLN A 436 16.19 -21.17 -22.12
C GLN A 436 17.49 -21.18 -22.89
#